data_3be6c24bf706e0d8355e1d3ad0530864
#
_entry.id   3be6c24bf706e0d8355e1d3ad0530864
#
_cell.length_a   1.000
_cell.length_b   1.000
_cell.length_c   1.000
_cell.angle_alpha   90.00
_cell.angle_beta   90.00
_cell.angle_gamma   90.00
#
_symmetry.space_group_name_H-M   'P 1'
#
loop_
_entity.id
_entity.type
_entity.pdbx_description
1 polymer ?
#
loop_
_entity_poly.entity_id
_entity_poly.type
_entity_poly.pdbx_seq_one_letter_code
_entity_poly.pdbx_strand_id
1 'polypeptide(L)'
;MSLLIPRSSFSSEAEKLAGNPTVTVKDLHDKMLNSVNVKRSMPPNAWLWSLIENCQNQDDIHLLFDVLQNLRRFRLSNLRIHDNFNCNLCQQVAKTCVRVGAIDSGKKALWKHNVHGLTPSVSSAHHLLSHALEHKNSELMEEVMQLLKTNDLPLQPGTADLVFRICHDTDKWDLLAKYSKKFSKAGVKLRKTTFDVWMEFAAKRGDTESLWKVDKQRSETYSQHTLSTAFSCAKGFLLESKPEEAAAVIQIICQAYPDEKKSAVSAEFEKLVNEWPVDVIKHQTEEDKKALAASLKSVIPSMVNALLSSGLNVNVDLDELNKNEALLS
;
A
#
# COMPACT_ATOMS: atom_id res chain seq x y z
N MET A 1 42.41 17.42 -22.05
CA MET A 1 42.18 16.82 -20.72
C MET A 1 40.69 16.54 -20.59
N SER A 2 40.34 15.27 -20.78
CA SER A 2 38.95 14.81 -20.76
C SER A 2 38.66 14.21 -19.40
N LEU A 3 37.72 14.78 -18.67
CA LEU A 3 37.29 14.32 -17.35
C LEU A 3 36.29 13.16 -17.53
N LEU A 4 36.75 11.97 -17.17
CA LEU A 4 35.93 10.75 -17.06
C LEU A 4 35.08 10.85 -15.80
N ILE A 5 33.77 10.88 -15.95
CA ILE A 5 32.78 10.73 -14.87
C ILE A 5 32.63 9.21 -14.61
N PRO A 6 32.79 8.72 -13.40
CA PRO A 6 32.56 7.30 -13.11
C PRO A 6 31.05 7.00 -13.15
N ARG A 7 30.67 6.08 -14.04
CA ARG A 7 29.36 5.43 -14.01
C ARG A 7 29.25 4.61 -12.73
N SER A 8 28.36 5.01 -11.83
CA SER A 8 27.98 4.21 -10.67
C SER A 8 27.22 2.96 -11.16
N SER A 9 27.76 1.81 -10.79
CA SER A 9 27.24 0.48 -11.04
C SER A 9 25.96 0.23 -10.19
N PHE A 10 24.80 0.56 -10.70
CA PHE A 10 23.52 0.05 -10.24
C PHE A 10 23.10 -1.14 -11.10
N SER A 11 23.83 -2.24 -11.04
CA SER A 11 23.53 -3.45 -11.82
C SER A 11 24.10 -4.70 -11.18
N SER A 12 23.81 -4.96 -9.89
CA SER A 12 24.32 -6.22 -9.32
C SER A 12 23.32 -7.02 -8.46
N GLU A 13 22.09 -6.54 -8.23
CA GLU A 13 21.09 -7.33 -7.50
C GLU A 13 20.03 -8.01 -8.39
N ALA A 14 19.80 -7.51 -9.60
CA ALA A 14 18.85 -8.13 -10.55
C ALA A 14 19.40 -9.38 -11.24
N GLU A 15 20.71 -9.57 -11.30
CA GLU A 15 21.34 -10.73 -11.97
C GLU A 15 21.52 -11.98 -11.09
N LYS A 16 21.21 -11.92 -9.79
CA LYS A 16 21.40 -13.06 -8.88
C LYS A 16 20.24 -14.04 -8.79
N LEU A 17 19.14 -13.85 -9.55
CA LEU A 17 17.96 -14.73 -9.57
C LEU A 17 17.81 -15.57 -10.83
N ALA A 18 18.77 -15.57 -11.76
CA ALA A 18 18.83 -16.51 -12.86
C ALA A 18 19.43 -17.82 -12.37
N GLY A 19 18.61 -18.66 -11.77
CA GLY A 19 18.96 -20.03 -11.39
C GLY A 19 18.31 -20.98 -12.39
N ASN A 20 19.01 -22.06 -12.76
CA ASN A 20 18.42 -23.13 -13.56
C ASN A 20 17.11 -23.60 -12.92
N PRO A 21 16.12 -24.06 -13.73
CA PRO A 21 14.87 -24.60 -13.21
C PRO A 21 15.13 -25.67 -12.15
N THR A 22 14.33 -25.66 -11.06
CA THR A 22 14.43 -26.69 -10.04
C THR A 22 14.10 -28.05 -10.64
N VAL A 23 14.84 -29.08 -10.24
CA VAL A 23 14.68 -30.44 -10.78
C VAL A 23 13.24 -30.92 -10.67
N THR A 24 12.60 -30.69 -9.52
CA THR A 24 11.19 -31.07 -9.30
C THR A 24 10.22 -30.35 -10.22
N VAL A 25 10.43 -29.06 -10.49
CA VAL A 25 9.60 -28.27 -11.39
C VAL A 25 9.76 -28.76 -12.82
N LYS A 26 10.99 -29.02 -13.25
CA LYS A 26 11.28 -29.55 -14.59
C LYS A 26 10.65 -30.95 -14.78
N ASP A 27 10.78 -31.84 -13.82
CA ASP A 27 10.17 -33.17 -13.87
C ASP A 27 8.63 -33.10 -13.96
N LEU A 28 8.01 -32.21 -13.20
CA LEU A 28 6.56 -32.00 -13.26
C LEU A 28 6.13 -31.41 -14.60
N HIS A 29 6.87 -30.42 -15.10
CA HIS A 29 6.65 -29.83 -16.42
C HIS A 29 6.67 -30.90 -17.50
N ASP A 30 7.73 -31.70 -17.59
CA ASP A 30 7.89 -32.74 -18.60
C ASP A 30 6.80 -33.83 -18.51
N LYS A 31 6.44 -34.26 -17.30
CA LYS A 31 5.32 -35.18 -17.06
C LYS A 31 3.99 -34.62 -17.52
N MET A 32 3.71 -33.34 -17.25
CA MET A 32 2.46 -32.67 -17.64
C MET A 32 2.39 -32.51 -19.15
N LEU A 33 3.47 -32.06 -19.81
CA LEU A 33 3.53 -31.94 -21.26
C LEU A 33 3.41 -33.29 -21.96
N ASN A 34 4.04 -34.36 -21.45
CA ASN A 34 3.89 -35.71 -21.97
C ASN A 34 2.43 -36.19 -21.87
N SER A 35 1.73 -35.88 -20.76
CA SER A 35 0.30 -36.22 -20.60
C SER A 35 -0.55 -35.53 -21.68
N VAL A 36 -0.33 -34.26 -21.95
CA VAL A 36 -1.12 -33.47 -22.90
C VAL A 36 -0.77 -33.79 -24.34
N ASN A 37 0.51 -33.79 -24.68
CA ASN A 37 0.98 -33.85 -26.09
C ASN A 37 1.06 -35.28 -26.61
N VAL A 38 1.45 -36.26 -25.77
CA VAL A 38 1.65 -37.66 -26.19
C VAL A 38 0.43 -38.52 -25.82
N LYS A 39 0.05 -38.51 -24.53
CA LYS A 39 -1.08 -39.35 -24.04
C LYS A 39 -2.45 -38.77 -24.37
N ARG A 40 -2.53 -37.54 -24.83
CA ARG A 40 -3.78 -36.83 -25.14
C ARG A 40 -4.78 -36.85 -23.98
N SER A 41 -4.28 -36.76 -22.75
CA SER A 41 -5.08 -36.82 -21.53
C SER A 41 -4.76 -35.64 -20.61
N MET A 42 -5.76 -35.15 -19.86
CA MET A 42 -5.59 -34.10 -18.85
C MET A 42 -4.74 -34.64 -17.71
N PRO A 43 -3.65 -33.98 -17.30
CA PRO A 43 -2.89 -34.39 -16.13
C PRO A 43 -3.71 -34.16 -14.85
N PRO A 44 -3.40 -34.88 -13.76
CA PRO A 44 -4.02 -34.65 -12.45
C PRO A 44 -3.80 -33.20 -11.97
N ASN A 45 -4.84 -32.58 -11.43
CA ASN A 45 -4.75 -31.23 -10.85
C ASN A 45 -3.67 -31.11 -9.77
N ALA A 46 -3.43 -32.19 -9.01
CA ALA A 46 -2.40 -32.21 -7.97
C ALA A 46 -0.99 -31.88 -8.53
N TRP A 47 -0.69 -32.28 -9.77
CA TRP A 47 0.61 -31.95 -10.39
C TRP A 47 0.75 -30.45 -10.66
N LEU A 48 -0.33 -29.79 -11.08
CA LEU A 48 -0.32 -28.34 -11.31
C LEU A 48 -0.14 -27.57 -9.99
N TRP A 49 -0.82 -27.99 -8.94
CA TRP A 49 -0.64 -27.38 -7.62
C TRP A 49 0.78 -27.59 -7.10
N SER A 50 1.31 -28.81 -7.22
CA SER A 50 2.69 -29.11 -6.84
C SER A 50 3.71 -28.30 -7.65
N LEU A 51 3.45 -28.09 -8.97
CA LEU A 51 4.30 -27.25 -9.82
C LEU A 51 4.34 -25.80 -9.28
N ILE A 52 3.18 -25.22 -8.97
CA ILE A 52 3.07 -23.85 -8.44
C ILE A 52 3.79 -23.70 -7.09
N GLU A 53 3.62 -24.68 -6.20
CA GLU A 53 4.22 -24.66 -4.87
C GLU A 53 5.75 -24.77 -4.90
N ASN A 54 6.28 -25.55 -5.84
CA ASN A 54 7.71 -25.81 -5.95
C ASN A 54 8.48 -24.74 -6.77
N CYS A 55 7.82 -23.77 -7.42
CA CYS A 55 8.52 -22.67 -8.10
C CYS A 55 9.37 -21.85 -7.12
N GLN A 56 10.67 -21.69 -7.41
CA GLN A 56 11.65 -20.98 -6.57
C GLN A 56 12.33 -19.80 -7.28
N ASN A 57 12.31 -19.77 -8.61
CA ASN A 57 12.98 -18.77 -9.42
C ASN A 57 12.15 -18.39 -10.65
N GLN A 58 12.67 -17.44 -11.44
CA GLN A 58 11.96 -16.95 -12.65
C GLN A 58 11.87 -18.02 -13.75
N ASP A 59 12.87 -18.90 -13.88
CA ASP A 59 12.84 -19.97 -14.86
C ASP A 59 11.75 -20.99 -14.58
N ASP A 60 11.51 -21.28 -13.30
CA ASP A 60 10.37 -22.10 -12.87
C ASP A 60 9.02 -21.49 -13.28
N ILE A 61 8.92 -20.15 -13.18
CA ILE A 61 7.72 -19.44 -13.63
C ILE A 61 7.56 -19.54 -15.15
N HIS A 62 8.63 -19.50 -15.93
CA HIS A 62 8.55 -19.72 -17.36
C HIS A 62 8.01 -21.11 -17.70
N LEU A 63 8.48 -22.16 -17.02
CA LEU A 63 7.97 -23.53 -17.18
C LEU A 63 6.49 -23.63 -16.74
N LEU A 64 6.11 -23.00 -15.64
CA LEU A 64 4.72 -22.93 -15.20
C LEU A 64 3.81 -22.30 -16.26
N PHE A 65 4.22 -21.19 -16.84
CA PHE A 65 3.43 -20.50 -17.86
C PHE A 65 3.37 -21.28 -19.17
N ASP A 66 4.43 -22.03 -19.53
CA ASP A 66 4.40 -22.94 -20.67
C ASP A 66 3.40 -24.08 -20.45
N VAL A 67 3.41 -24.72 -19.28
CA VAL A 67 2.42 -25.72 -18.90
C VAL A 67 1.00 -25.17 -19.01
N LEU A 68 0.72 -24.01 -18.42
CA LEU A 68 -0.59 -23.38 -18.46
C LEU A 68 -1.08 -23.13 -19.89
N GLN A 69 -0.19 -22.65 -20.77
CA GLN A 69 -0.53 -22.42 -22.17
C GLN A 69 -0.85 -23.73 -22.91
N ASN A 70 -0.08 -24.79 -22.68
CA ASN A 70 -0.31 -26.09 -23.30
C ASN A 70 -1.60 -26.74 -22.78
N LEU A 71 -1.87 -26.65 -21.46
CA LEU A 71 -3.11 -27.09 -20.88
C LEU A 71 -4.32 -26.34 -21.44
N ARG A 72 -4.21 -25.02 -21.63
CA ARG A 72 -5.29 -24.24 -22.26
C ARG A 72 -5.54 -24.68 -23.70
N ARG A 73 -4.50 -24.86 -24.51
CA ARG A 73 -4.63 -25.37 -25.89
C ARG A 73 -5.36 -26.71 -25.91
N PHE A 74 -5.01 -27.63 -25.01
CA PHE A 74 -5.69 -28.91 -24.87
C PHE A 74 -7.17 -28.74 -24.47
N ARG A 75 -7.48 -27.84 -23.55
CA ARG A 75 -8.86 -27.55 -23.14
C ARG A 75 -9.69 -26.97 -24.29
N LEU A 76 -9.13 -26.04 -25.07
CA LEU A 76 -9.77 -25.49 -26.26
C LEU A 76 -10.10 -26.53 -27.32
N SER A 77 -9.28 -27.58 -27.46
CA SER A 77 -9.54 -28.70 -28.36
C SER A 77 -10.58 -29.69 -27.83
N ASN A 78 -11.02 -29.55 -26.59
CA ASN A 78 -11.97 -30.45 -25.93
C ASN A 78 -13.22 -29.69 -25.48
N LEU A 79 -14.30 -29.79 -26.26
CA LEU A 79 -15.56 -29.08 -26.03
C LEU A 79 -16.28 -29.41 -24.70
N ARG A 80 -15.82 -30.43 -23.96
CA ARG A 80 -16.39 -30.80 -22.68
C ARG A 80 -15.74 -30.09 -21.47
N ILE A 81 -14.65 -29.34 -21.69
CA ILE A 81 -13.88 -28.70 -20.63
C ILE A 81 -13.87 -27.20 -20.89
N HIS A 82 -14.10 -26.39 -19.84
CA HIS A 82 -13.92 -24.95 -19.96
C HIS A 82 -12.47 -24.61 -20.33
N ASP A 83 -12.29 -23.72 -21.28
CA ASP A 83 -10.97 -23.29 -21.79
C ASP A 83 -10.15 -22.53 -20.75
N ASN A 84 -10.80 -21.73 -19.90
CA ASN A 84 -10.14 -20.97 -18.85
C ASN A 84 -10.13 -21.70 -17.50
N PHE A 85 -9.07 -21.45 -16.73
CA PHE A 85 -8.98 -21.85 -15.33
C PHE A 85 -9.77 -20.89 -14.44
N ASN A 86 -10.13 -21.35 -13.24
CA ASN A 86 -10.84 -20.53 -12.27
C ASN A 86 -9.93 -19.42 -11.68
N CYS A 87 -10.55 -18.42 -11.03
CA CYS A 87 -9.86 -17.30 -10.43
C CYS A 87 -8.92 -17.69 -9.27
N ASN A 88 -9.18 -18.83 -8.58
CA ASN A 88 -8.31 -19.33 -7.53
C ASN A 88 -6.93 -19.72 -8.06
N LEU A 89 -6.87 -20.39 -9.23
CA LEU A 89 -5.60 -20.70 -9.86
C LEU A 89 -4.85 -19.42 -10.23
N CYS A 90 -5.53 -18.44 -10.83
CA CYS A 90 -4.92 -17.15 -11.16
C CYS A 90 -4.33 -16.46 -9.90
N GLN A 91 -5.06 -16.52 -8.78
CA GLN A 91 -4.59 -15.96 -7.51
C GLN A 91 -3.31 -16.66 -7.03
N GLN A 92 -3.24 -17.98 -7.06
CA GLN A 92 -2.05 -18.72 -6.64
C GLN A 92 -0.85 -18.48 -7.57
N VAL A 93 -1.09 -18.41 -8.88
CA VAL A 93 -0.04 -18.06 -9.86
C VAL A 93 0.49 -16.64 -9.58
N ALA A 94 -0.39 -15.65 -9.40
CA ALA A 94 0.02 -14.29 -9.08
C ALA A 94 0.82 -14.22 -7.76
N LYS A 95 0.35 -14.93 -6.72
CA LYS A 95 1.06 -15.05 -5.43
C LYS A 95 2.46 -15.64 -5.61
N THR A 96 2.58 -16.70 -6.40
CA THR A 96 3.87 -17.35 -6.66
C THR A 96 4.81 -16.47 -7.47
N CYS A 97 4.30 -15.77 -8.49
CA CYS A 97 5.09 -14.79 -9.25
C CYS A 97 5.67 -13.70 -8.33
N VAL A 98 4.86 -13.17 -7.42
CA VAL A 98 5.31 -12.18 -6.42
C VAL A 98 6.39 -12.78 -5.51
N ARG A 99 6.16 -13.98 -4.97
CA ARG A 99 7.09 -14.66 -4.07
C ARG A 99 8.47 -14.88 -4.67
N VAL A 100 8.55 -15.16 -5.97
CA VAL A 100 9.84 -15.39 -6.66
C VAL A 100 10.37 -14.15 -7.39
N GLY A 101 9.73 -12.99 -7.24
CA GLY A 101 10.17 -11.74 -7.89
C GLY A 101 9.86 -11.64 -9.38
N ALA A 102 9.03 -12.53 -9.95
CA ALA A 102 8.64 -12.53 -11.36
C ALA A 102 7.42 -11.60 -11.61
N ILE A 103 7.57 -10.31 -11.30
CA ILE A 103 6.47 -9.34 -11.28
C ILE A 103 5.81 -9.17 -12.65
N ASP A 104 6.60 -9.14 -13.73
CA ASP A 104 6.06 -9.03 -15.10
C ASP A 104 5.20 -10.24 -15.48
N SER A 105 5.58 -11.43 -15.05
CA SER A 105 4.75 -12.62 -15.22
C SER A 105 3.47 -12.54 -14.40
N GLY A 106 3.55 -12.02 -13.18
CA GLY A 106 2.38 -11.72 -12.35
C GLY A 106 1.42 -10.73 -13.03
N LYS A 107 1.93 -9.67 -13.66
CA LYS A 107 1.12 -8.73 -14.46
C LYS A 107 0.47 -9.43 -15.66
N LYS A 108 1.22 -10.28 -16.38
CA LYS A 108 0.68 -11.08 -17.50
C LYS A 108 -0.45 -12.02 -17.06
N ALA A 109 -0.36 -12.60 -15.85
CA ALA A 109 -1.42 -13.42 -15.29
C ALA A 109 -2.74 -12.65 -15.08
N LEU A 110 -2.67 -11.34 -14.84
CA LEU A 110 -3.84 -10.48 -14.67
C LEU A 110 -4.49 -10.01 -15.98
N TRP A 111 -3.94 -10.33 -17.14
CA TRP A 111 -4.54 -9.95 -18.41
C TRP A 111 -5.79 -10.79 -18.69
N LYS A 112 -6.93 -10.12 -18.96
CA LYS A 112 -8.22 -10.77 -19.27
C LYS A 112 -8.13 -11.74 -20.47
N HIS A 113 -7.35 -11.37 -21.47
CA HIS A 113 -7.16 -12.15 -22.69
C HIS A 113 -5.79 -12.84 -22.74
N ASN A 114 -5.27 -13.27 -21.59
CA ASN A 114 -3.99 -13.96 -21.55
C ASN A 114 -4.07 -15.33 -22.26
N VAL A 115 -2.97 -15.73 -22.86
CA VAL A 115 -2.85 -17.00 -23.61
C VAL A 115 -2.79 -18.23 -22.69
N HIS A 116 -2.68 -18.03 -21.38
CA HIS A 116 -2.52 -19.09 -20.38
C HIS A 116 -3.85 -19.55 -19.78
N GLY A 117 -4.97 -18.93 -20.15
CA GLY A 117 -6.30 -19.26 -19.65
C GLY A 117 -6.56 -18.89 -18.19
N LEU A 118 -5.77 -18.01 -17.63
CA LEU A 118 -5.97 -17.52 -16.27
C LEU A 118 -7.13 -16.52 -16.22
N THR A 119 -8.01 -16.66 -15.23
CA THR A 119 -9.13 -15.74 -15.00
C THR A 119 -8.75 -14.75 -13.91
N PRO A 120 -8.51 -13.47 -14.25
CA PRO A 120 -8.12 -12.44 -13.28
C PRO A 120 -9.18 -12.22 -12.21
N SER A 121 -8.73 -11.88 -11.00
CA SER A 121 -9.59 -11.48 -9.89
C SER A 121 -8.97 -10.32 -9.11
N VAL A 122 -9.78 -9.63 -8.31
CA VAL A 122 -9.29 -8.59 -7.41
C VAL A 122 -8.26 -9.15 -6.43
N SER A 123 -8.47 -10.39 -5.93
CA SER A 123 -7.53 -11.06 -5.03
C SER A 123 -6.17 -11.32 -5.70
N SER A 124 -6.16 -11.66 -6.99
CA SER A 124 -4.90 -11.81 -7.75
C SER A 124 -4.15 -10.48 -7.84
N ALA A 125 -4.86 -9.37 -8.08
CA ALA A 125 -4.27 -8.04 -8.14
C ALA A 125 -3.75 -7.57 -6.77
N HIS A 126 -4.40 -7.96 -5.67
CA HIS A 126 -3.96 -7.61 -4.33
C HIS A 126 -2.57 -8.14 -3.98
N HIS A 127 -2.14 -9.28 -4.51
CA HIS A 127 -0.77 -9.76 -4.31
C HIS A 127 0.26 -8.81 -4.91
N LEU A 128 0.01 -8.29 -6.12
CA LEU A 128 0.90 -7.30 -6.75
C LEU A 128 0.83 -5.94 -6.06
N LEU A 129 -0.35 -5.50 -5.59
CA LEU A 129 -0.48 -4.27 -4.81
C LEU A 129 0.22 -4.37 -3.45
N SER A 130 0.16 -5.52 -2.78
CA SER A 130 0.89 -5.75 -1.53
C SER A 130 2.40 -5.68 -1.75
N HIS A 131 2.89 -6.28 -2.84
CA HIS A 131 4.29 -6.16 -3.23
C HIS A 131 4.69 -4.70 -3.54
N ALA A 132 3.82 -3.96 -4.25
CA ALA A 132 4.04 -2.54 -4.51
C ALA A 132 4.11 -1.72 -3.22
N LEU A 133 3.31 -2.07 -2.21
CA LEU A 133 3.35 -1.45 -0.88
C LEU A 133 4.67 -1.74 -0.15
N GLU A 134 5.08 -3.01 -0.09
CA GLU A 134 6.31 -3.45 0.56
C GLU A 134 7.56 -2.78 -0.03
N HIS A 135 7.56 -2.57 -1.35
CA HIS A 135 8.67 -1.97 -2.09
C HIS A 135 8.49 -0.47 -2.39
N LYS A 136 7.47 0.17 -1.82
CA LYS A 136 7.14 1.60 -2.05
C LYS A 136 7.12 1.96 -3.54
N ASN A 137 6.50 1.12 -4.36
CA ASN A 137 6.48 1.25 -5.82
C ASN A 137 5.13 1.76 -6.32
N SER A 138 5.00 3.08 -6.47
CA SER A 138 3.78 3.73 -6.96
C SER A 138 3.52 3.46 -8.45
N GLU A 139 4.54 3.18 -9.24
CA GLU A 139 4.40 2.89 -10.67
C GLU A 139 3.74 1.52 -10.87
N LEU A 140 4.21 0.50 -10.17
CA LEU A 140 3.57 -0.83 -10.17
C LEU A 140 2.11 -0.74 -9.70
N MET A 141 1.84 0.08 -8.67
CA MET A 141 0.46 0.32 -8.23
C MET A 141 -0.40 0.88 -9.37
N GLU A 142 0.07 1.90 -10.09
CA GLU A 142 -0.69 2.49 -11.20
C GLU A 142 -0.92 1.49 -12.34
N GLU A 143 0.08 0.66 -12.68
CA GLU A 143 -0.05 -0.42 -13.66
C GLU A 143 -1.13 -1.44 -13.24
N VAL A 144 -1.09 -1.90 -11.98
CA VAL A 144 -2.09 -2.85 -11.46
C VAL A 144 -3.49 -2.23 -11.44
N MET A 145 -3.62 -0.96 -11.04
CA MET A 145 -4.90 -0.25 -11.07
C MET A 145 -5.44 -0.06 -12.50
N GLN A 146 -4.56 0.06 -13.48
CA GLN A 146 -4.95 0.08 -14.89
C GLN A 146 -5.40 -1.32 -15.36
N LEU A 147 -4.72 -2.40 -14.93
CA LEU A 147 -5.15 -3.77 -15.22
C LEU A 147 -6.53 -4.07 -14.63
N LEU A 148 -6.81 -3.65 -13.39
CA LEU A 148 -8.14 -3.77 -12.79
C LEU A 148 -9.20 -3.11 -13.65
N LYS A 149 -8.94 -1.88 -14.12
CA LYS A 149 -9.86 -1.14 -15.00
C LYS A 149 -10.05 -1.85 -16.35
N THR A 150 -8.96 -2.28 -17.00
CA THR A 150 -9.01 -2.93 -18.32
C THR A 150 -9.76 -4.28 -18.27
N ASN A 151 -9.70 -4.95 -17.13
CA ASN A 151 -10.39 -6.23 -16.93
C ASN A 151 -11.83 -6.07 -16.41
N ASP A 152 -12.33 -4.86 -16.25
CA ASP A 152 -13.65 -4.54 -15.66
C ASP A 152 -13.81 -5.15 -14.25
N LEU A 153 -12.72 -5.23 -13.49
CA LEU A 153 -12.76 -5.75 -12.12
C LEU A 153 -13.23 -4.66 -11.15
N PRO A 154 -14.12 -5.00 -10.20
CA PRO A 154 -14.68 -4.02 -9.27
C PRO A 154 -13.62 -3.48 -8.31
N LEU A 155 -13.71 -2.19 -8.02
CA LEU A 155 -12.93 -1.58 -6.94
C LEU A 155 -13.50 -2.01 -5.59
N GLN A 156 -12.65 -2.41 -4.66
CA GLN A 156 -13.02 -2.91 -3.34
C GLN A 156 -12.40 -2.08 -2.22
N PRO A 157 -12.97 -2.09 -1.01
CA PRO A 157 -12.39 -1.39 0.15
C PRO A 157 -10.95 -1.81 0.45
N GLY A 158 -10.60 -3.11 0.32
CA GLY A 158 -9.23 -3.59 0.48
C GLY A 158 -8.26 -3.06 -0.58
N THR A 159 -8.74 -2.81 -1.80
CA THR A 159 -7.94 -2.17 -2.84
C THR A 159 -7.65 -0.70 -2.47
N ALA A 160 -8.64 0.01 -1.91
CA ALA A 160 -8.46 1.37 -1.42
C ALA A 160 -7.39 1.44 -0.32
N ASP A 161 -7.45 0.52 0.66
CA ASP A 161 -6.46 0.47 1.75
C ASP A 161 -5.02 0.36 1.21
N LEU A 162 -4.78 -0.54 0.24
CA LEU A 162 -3.45 -0.70 -0.36
C LEU A 162 -3.02 0.53 -1.15
N VAL A 163 -3.89 1.06 -2.01
CA VAL A 163 -3.59 2.22 -2.85
C VAL A 163 -3.29 3.46 -2.02
N PHE A 164 -4.08 3.74 -0.98
CA PHE A 164 -3.88 4.91 -0.13
C PHE A 164 -2.58 4.82 0.67
N ARG A 165 -2.26 3.63 1.19
CA ARG A 165 -0.98 3.40 1.88
C ARG A 165 0.20 3.59 0.93
N ILE A 166 0.16 3.03 -0.28
CA ILE A 166 1.23 3.22 -1.25
C ILE A 166 1.41 4.71 -1.58
N CYS A 167 0.33 5.45 -1.81
CA CYS A 167 0.40 6.89 -2.06
C CYS A 167 1.00 7.65 -0.87
N HIS A 168 0.63 7.31 0.35
CA HIS A 168 1.16 7.89 1.57
C HIS A 168 2.67 7.59 1.72
N ASP A 169 3.08 6.32 1.60
CA ASP A 169 4.45 5.88 1.82
C ASP A 169 5.43 6.32 0.72
N THR A 170 4.89 6.68 -0.45
CA THR A 170 5.63 7.24 -1.59
C THR A 170 5.47 8.76 -1.73
N ASP A 171 4.79 9.40 -0.79
CA ASP A 171 4.51 10.85 -0.78
C ASP A 171 3.83 11.36 -2.07
N LYS A 172 2.91 10.57 -2.65
CA LYS A 172 2.20 10.89 -3.89
C LYS A 172 0.78 11.41 -3.62
N TRP A 173 0.66 12.66 -3.15
CA TRP A 173 -0.62 13.30 -2.83
C TRP A 173 -1.57 13.37 -4.03
N ASP A 174 -1.07 13.74 -5.20
CA ASP A 174 -1.88 13.86 -6.42
C ASP A 174 -2.49 12.52 -6.85
N LEU A 175 -1.72 11.43 -6.68
CA LEU A 175 -2.23 10.08 -6.94
C LEU A 175 -3.32 9.71 -5.94
N LEU A 176 -3.15 10.03 -4.66
CA LEU A 176 -4.18 9.80 -3.65
C LEU A 176 -5.45 10.58 -4.00
N ALA A 177 -5.35 11.86 -4.35
CA ALA A 177 -6.48 12.70 -4.78
C ALA A 177 -7.16 12.15 -6.05
N LYS A 178 -6.41 11.62 -7.01
CA LYS A 178 -6.91 10.95 -8.21
C LYS A 178 -7.71 9.69 -7.86
N TYR A 179 -7.15 8.83 -7.01
CA TYR A 179 -7.78 7.55 -6.66
C TYR A 179 -8.94 7.70 -5.68
N SER A 180 -8.89 8.64 -4.74
CA SER A 180 -10.03 8.93 -3.85
C SER A 180 -11.30 9.27 -4.63
N LYS A 181 -11.16 10.12 -5.68
CA LYS A 181 -12.27 10.44 -6.60
C LYS A 181 -12.76 9.19 -7.35
N LYS A 182 -11.87 8.28 -7.75
CA LYS A 182 -12.27 7.03 -8.44
C LYS A 182 -13.04 6.09 -7.53
N PHE A 183 -12.57 5.88 -6.29
CA PHE A 183 -13.26 5.04 -5.31
C PHE A 183 -14.62 5.62 -4.92
N SER A 184 -14.71 6.93 -4.70
CA SER A 184 -15.97 7.61 -4.41
C SER A 184 -16.99 7.48 -5.56
N LYS A 185 -16.56 7.70 -6.82
CA LYS A 185 -17.41 7.53 -8.00
C LYS A 185 -17.87 6.09 -8.19
N ALA A 186 -17.07 5.12 -7.79
CA ALA A 186 -17.43 3.70 -7.83
C ALA A 186 -18.33 3.27 -6.65
N GLY A 187 -18.69 4.18 -5.74
CA GLY A 187 -19.53 3.88 -4.58
C GLY A 187 -18.86 2.98 -3.54
N VAL A 188 -17.52 2.92 -3.51
CA VAL A 188 -16.79 2.07 -2.58
C VAL A 188 -16.89 2.65 -1.18
N LYS A 189 -17.41 1.86 -0.24
CA LYS A 189 -17.42 2.20 1.19
C LYS A 189 -16.01 2.01 1.76
N LEU A 190 -15.32 3.14 2.01
CA LEU A 190 -13.98 3.14 2.57
C LEU A 190 -13.98 2.60 4.00
N ARG A 191 -12.89 1.95 4.42
CA ARG A 191 -12.70 1.44 5.77
C ARG A 191 -12.15 2.52 6.71
N LYS A 192 -12.22 2.28 8.03
CA LYS A 192 -11.57 3.14 9.03
C LYS A 192 -10.09 3.32 8.75
N THR A 193 -9.39 2.23 8.41
CA THR A 193 -7.97 2.21 8.05
C THR A 193 -7.63 3.08 6.84
N THR A 194 -8.54 3.19 5.87
CA THR A 194 -8.36 4.09 4.72
C THR A 194 -8.45 5.55 5.14
N PHE A 195 -9.41 5.89 6.00
CA PHE A 195 -9.55 7.24 6.55
C PHE A 195 -8.37 7.62 7.44
N ASP A 196 -7.84 6.67 8.24
CA ASP A 196 -6.65 6.89 9.06
C ASP A 196 -5.48 7.39 8.21
N VAL A 197 -5.15 6.65 7.14
CA VAL A 197 -4.06 7.01 6.22
C VAL A 197 -4.34 8.31 5.47
N TRP A 198 -5.57 8.52 5.03
CA TRP A 198 -5.91 9.72 4.25
C TRP A 198 -5.83 10.99 5.09
N MET A 199 -6.39 10.98 6.30
CA MET A 199 -6.34 12.12 7.21
C MET A 199 -4.91 12.39 7.72
N GLU A 200 -4.15 11.34 8.00
CA GLU A 200 -2.74 11.46 8.37
C GLU A 200 -1.92 12.11 7.25
N PHE A 201 -2.15 11.71 5.99
CA PHE A 201 -1.44 12.30 4.86
C PHE A 201 -1.84 13.77 4.64
N ALA A 202 -3.13 14.13 4.77
CA ALA A 202 -3.57 15.51 4.70
C ALA A 202 -2.90 16.38 5.79
N ALA A 203 -2.86 15.88 7.03
CA ALA A 203 -2.21 16.55 8.15
C ALA A 203 -0.69 16.67 7.97
N LYS A 204 -0.04 15.66 7.39
CA LYS A 204 1.39 15.68 7.03
C LYS A 204 1.71 16.72 5.95
N ARG A 205 0.80 16.92 5.01
CA ARG A 205 0.93 17.94 3.94
C ARG A 205 0.56 19.36 4.39
N GLY A 206 -0.06 19.51 5.55
CA GLY A 206 -0.58 20.79 6.01
C GLY A 206 -1.86 21.23 5.29
N ASP A 207 -2.51 20.32 4.56
CA ASP A 207 -3.75 20.59 3.81
C ASP A 207 -4.97 20.44 4.74
N THR A 208 -5.27 21.50 5.49
CA THR A 208 -6.39 21.53 6.45
C THR A 208 -7.75 21.46 5.75
N GLU A 209 -7.89 22.06 4.56
CA GLU A 209 -9.14 22.00 3.78
C GLU A 209 -9.48 20.56 3.42
N SER A 210 -8.51 19.83 2.86
CA SER A 210 -8.68 18.40 2.56
C SER A 210 -8.92 17.59 3.82
N LEU A 211 -8.20 17.87 4.90
CA LEU A 211 -8.35 17.16 6.18
C LEU A 211 -9.79 17.23 6.70
N TRP A 212 -10.36 18.43 6.80
CA TRP A 212 -11.73 18.61 7.28
C TRP A 212 -12.79 18.04 6.35
N LYS A 213 -12.54 18.11 5.04
CA LYS A 213 -13.41 17.46 4.06
C LYS A 213 -13.43 15.95 4.21
N VAL A 214 -12.27 15.33 4.46
CA VAL A 214 -12.15 13.89 4.67
C VAL A 214 -12.77 13.49 6.02
N ASP A 215 -12.57 14.29 7.07
CA ASP A 215 -13.18 14.04 8.36
C ASP A 215 -14.70 14.10 8.31
N LYS A 216 -15.28 15.07 7.59
CA LYS A 216 -16.70 15.11 7.33
C LYS A 216 -17.19 13.83 6.65
N GLN A 217 -16.49 13.37 5.61
CA GLN A 217 -16.86 12.13 4.90
C GLN A 217 -16.72 10.90 5.81
N ARG A 218 -15.68 10.85 6.68
CA ARG A 218 -15.52 9.82 7.69
C ARG A 218 -16.71 9.80 8.67
N SER A 219 -17.11 10.96 9.18
CA SER A 219 -18.18 11.09 10.18
C SER A 219 -19.54 10.64 9.66
N GLU A 220 -19.80 10.76 8.37
CA GLU A 220 -21.01 10.21 7.73
C GLU A 220 -21.06 8.67 7.77
N THR A 221 -19.89 8.01 7.86
CA THR A 221 -19.80 6.55 7.88
C THR A 221 -19.48 6.00 9.26
N TYR A 222 -18.65 6.68 10.02
CA TYR A 222 -18.15 6.28 11.34
C TYR A 222 -18.26 7.43 12.34
N SER A 223 -19.12 7.26 13.34
CA SER A 223 -19.38 8.28 14.36
C SER A 223 -18.18 8.54 15.28
N GLN A 224 -17.35 7.52 15.53
CA GLN A 224 -16.21 7.62 16.44
C GLN A 224 -14.89 7.73 15.68
N HIS A 225 -13.98 8.54 16.20
CA HIS A 225 -12.60 8.59 15.76
C HIS A 225 -11.83 7.33 16.15
N THR A 226 -10.86 6.95 15.32
CA THR A 226 -9.75 6.11 15.72
C THR A 226 -8.69 6.97 16.39
N LEU A 227 -7.66 6.36 16.98
CA LEU A 227 -6.53 7.10 17.52
C LEU A 227 -5.86 7.97 16.44
N SER A 228 -5.59 7.39 15.27
CA SER A 228 -4.94 8.09 14.14
C SER A 228 -5.77 9.27 13.63
N THR A 229 -7.09 9.10 13.41
CA THR A 229 -7.93 10.21 12.93
C THR A 229 -8.09 11.32 13.98
N ALA A 230 -8.13 11.00 15.29
CA ALA A 230 -8.19 12.01 16.33
C ALA A 230 -6.90 12.84 16.37
N PHE A 231 -5.72 12.19 16.30
CA PHE A 231 -4.44 12.90 16.22
C PHE A 231 -4.30 13.69 14.93
N SER A 232 -4.84 13.22 13.81
CA SER A 232 -4.88 13.98 12.57
C SER A 232 -5.74 15.25 12.72
N CYS A 233 -6.89 15.18 13.38
CA CYS A 233 -7.71 16.36 13.71
C CYS A 233 -6.96 17.32 14.65
N ALA A 234 -6.27 16.81 15.67
CA ALA A 234 -5.45 17.64 16.55
C ALA A 234 -4.36 18.39 15.76
N LYS A 235 -3.66 17.71 14.84
CA LYS A 235 -2.70 18.33 13.91
C LYS A 235 -3.37 19.44 13.07
N GLY A 236 -4.58 19.19 12.55
CA GLY A 236 -5.35 20.19 11.83
C GLY A 236 -5.66 21.43 12.64
N PHE A 237 -6.10 21.27 13.91
CA PHE A 237 -6.32 22.39 14.81
C PHE A 237 -5.03 23.17 15.13
N LEU A 238 -3.91 22.49 15.30
CA LEU A 238 -2.62 23.15 15.50
C LEU A 238 -2.20 23.99 14.27
N LEU A 239 -2.45 23.50 13.05
CA LEU A 239 -2.23 24.27 11.82
C LEU A 239 -3.12 25.52 11.74
N GLU A 240 -4.30 25.49 12.33
CA GLU A 240 -5.21 26.63 12.44
C GLU A 240 -4.96 27.51 13.66
N SER A 241 -3.87 27.25 14.40
CA SER A 241 -3.52 27.97 15.64
C SER A 241 -4.59 27.87 16.74
N LYS A 242 -5.20 26.68 16.89
CA LYS A 242 -6.25 26.33 17.87
C LYS A 242 -5.77 25.26 18.84
N PRO A 243 -4.84 25.55 19.76
CA PRO A 243 -4.23 24.56 20.64
C PRO A 243 -5.23 23.97 21.67
N GLU A 244 -6.24 24.71 22.08
CA GLU A 244 -7.24 24.25 23.05
C GLU A 244 -8.16 23.20 22.43
N GLU A 245 -8.59 23.39 21.19
CA GLU A 245 -9.38 22.42 20.44
C GLU A 245 -8.57 21.14 20.15
N ALA A 246 -7.28 21.29 19.82
CA ALA A 246 -6.38 20.15 19.67
C ALA A 246 -6.27 19.34 20.97
N ALA A 247 -6.10 20.03 22.12
CA ALA A 247 -6.07 19.39 23.42
C ALA A 247 -7.39 18.68 23.76
N ALA A 248 -8.52 19.31 23.48
CA ALA A 248 -9.85 18.72 23.74
C ALA A 248 -10.07 17.42 22.98
N VAL A 249 -9.69 17.36 21.71
CA VAL A 249 -9.80 16.11 20.90
C VAL A 249 -8.92 15.01 21.48
N ILE A 250 -7.68 15.31 21.85
CA ILE A 250 -6.76 14.35 22.46
C ILE A 250 -7.30 13.88 23.82
N GLN A 251 -7.84 14.78 24.63
CA GLN A 251 -8.43 14.42 25.93
C GLN A 251 -9.60 13.44 25.77
N ILE A 252 -10.51 13.71 24.85
CA ILE A 252 -11.65 12.83 24.58
C ILE A 252 -11.19 11.43 24.17
N ILE A 253 -10.20 11.33 23.29
CA ILE A 253 -9.72 10.03 22.85
C ILE A 253 -8.98 9.29 23.97
N CYS A 254 -8.19 10.00 24.79
CA CYS A 254 -7.50 9.41 25.93
C CYS A 254 -8.48 8.83 26.97
N GLN A 255 -9.59 9.50 27.22
CA GLN A 255 -10.65 9.03 28.13
C GLN A 255 -11.41 7.82 27.56
N ALA A 256 -11.54 7.74 26.24
CA ALA A 256 -12.22 6.63 25.57
C ALA A 256 -11.38 5.35 25.48
N TYR A 257 -10.05 5.45 25.62
CA TYR A 257 -9.15 4.30 25.49
C TYR A 257 -8.84 3.68 26.87
N PRO A 258 -8.89 2.34 27.01
CA PRO A 258 -8.53 1.65 28.24
C PRO A 258 -7.03 1.78 28.55
N ASP A 259 -6.68 1.61 29.83
CA ASP A 259 -5.30 1.78 30.34
C ASP A 259 -4.26 0.92 29.59
N GLU A 260 -4.64 -0.25 29.10
CA GLU A 260 -3.79 -1.13 28.30
C GLU A 260 -3.30 -0.51 26.98
N LYS A 261 -3.98 0.51 26.48
CA LYS A 261 -3.65 1.21 25.23
C LYS A 261 -3.00 2.59 25.45
N LYS A 262 -2.70 2.97 26.67
CA LYS A 262 -2.05 4.25 26.97
C LYS A 262 -0.67 4.39 26.30
N SER A 263 0.06 3.29 26.12
CA SER A 263 1.34 3.30 25.41
C SER A 263 1.19 3.71 23.94
N ALA A 264 0.11 3.29 23.27
CA ALA A 264 -0.16 3.69 21.89
C ALA A 264 -0.51 5.20 21.79
N VAL A 265 -1.24 5.72 22.75
CA VAL A 265 -1.54 7.17 22.84
C VAL A 265 -0.27 7.97 23.06
N SER A 266 0.61 7.51 23.97
CA SER A 266 1.93 8.15 24.21
C SER A 266 2.77 8.19 22.94
N ALA A 267 2.85 7.08 22.20
CA ALA A 267 3.61 6.99 20.96
C ALA A 267 3.07 7.95 19.88
N GLU A 268 1.75 8.05 19.73
CA GLU A 268 1.16 9.01 18.78
C GLU A 268 1.38 10.46 19.22
N PHE A 269 1.42 10.71 20.53
CA PHE A 269 1.71 12.01 21.06
C PHE A 269 3.18 12.42 20.84
N GLU A 270 4.13 11.52 21.05
CA GLU A 270 5.53 11.72 20.73
C GLU A 270 5.75 12.06 19.24
N LYS A 271 5.09 11.32 18.34
CA LYS A 271 5.12 11.61 16.90
C LYS A 271 4.55 13.00 16.59
N LEU A 272 3.43 13.38 17.21
CA LEU A 272 2.83 14.70 16.99
C LEU A 272 3.77 15.83 17.39
N VAL A 273 4.51 15.66 18.49
CA VAL A 273 5.40 16.73 19.01
C VAL A 273 6.75 16.73 18.31
N ASN A 274 7.36 15.56 18.05
CA ASN A 274 8.76 15.46 17.62
C ASN A 274 8.91 15.26 16.10
N GLU A 275 8.04 14.47 15.46
CA GLU A 275 8.22 14.08 14.06
C GLU A 275 7.37 14.92 13.10
N TRP A 276 6.07 15.08 13.40
CA TRP A 276 5.13 15.74 12.51
C TRP A 276 5.47 17.22 12.20
N PRO A 277 5.97 18.07 13.13
CA PRO A 277 6.31 19.46 12.79
C PRO A 277 7.37 19.55 11.70
N VAL A 278 8.36 18.65 11.72
CA VAL A 278 9.40 18.57 10.69
C VAL A 278 8.80 18.14 9.36
N ASP A 279 7.95 17.13 9.39
CA ASP A 279 7.33 16.60 8.18
C ASP A 279 6.41 17.62 7.52
N VAL A 280 5.56 18.31 8.27
CA VAL A 280 4.63 19.28 7.68
C VAL A 280 5.37 20.51 7.11
N ILE A 281 6.44 20.94 7.74
CA ILE A 281 7.27 22.07 7.24
C ILE A 281 7.95 21.72 5.92
N LYS A 282 8.44 20.49 5.75
CA LYS A 282 9.06 20.04 4.47
C LYS A 282 8.13 20.20 3.27
N HIS A 283 6.84 20.18 3.48
CA HIS A 283 5.83 20.27 2.41
C HIS A 283 5.34 21.67 2.13
N GLN A 284 5.80 22.67 2.88
CA GLN A 284 5.42 24.08 2.68
C GLN A 284 6.34 24.80 1.68
N THR A 285 5.88 25.94 1.17
CA THR A 285 6.72 26.85 0.39
C THR A 285 7.77 27.48 1.28
N GLU A 286 8.87 27.99 0.72
CA GLU A 286 9.96 28.59 1.51
C GLU A 286 9.49 29.82 2.32
N GLU A 287 8.47 30.53 1.81
CA GLU A 287 7.87 31.69 2.51
C GLU A 287 7.05 31.25 3.72
N ASP A 288 6.27 30.14 3.57
CA ASP A 288 5.37 29.65 4.61
C ASP A 288 6.10 28.86 5.69
N LYS A 289 7.26 28.26 5.39
CA LYS A 289 8.04 27.44 6.34
C LYS A 289 8.33 28.18 7.63
N LYS A 290 8.84 29.41 7.54
CA LYS A 290 9.22 30.22 8.72
C LYS A 290 8.01 30.60 9.56
N ALA A 291 6.93 31.01 8.90
CA ALA A 291 5.70 31.37 9.59
C ALA A 291 5.08 30.17 10.32
N LEU A 292 5.02 29.01 9.64
CA LEU A 292 4.50 27.78 10.22
C LEU A 292 5.39 27.27 11.37
N ALA A 293 6.72 27.28 11.21
CA ALA A 293 7.65 26.89 12.26
C ALA A 293 7.50 27.74 13.52
N ALA A 294 7.39 29.06 13.38
CA ALA A 294 7.16 29.97 14.49
C ALA A 294 5.80 29.72 15.18
N SER A 295 4.75 29.48 14.39
CA SER A 295 3.44 29.15 14.90
C SER A 295 3.47 27.85 15.70
N LEU A 296 4.02 26.75 15.16
CA LEU A 296 4.07 25.43 15.81
C LEU A 296 4.86 25.47 17.11
N LYS A 297 5.96 26.25 17.19
CA LYS A 297 6.71 26.45 18.44
C LYS A 297 5.90 27.09 19.55
N SER A 298 4.88 27.86 19.23
CA SER A 298 3.98 28.49 20.20
C SER A 298 2.79 27.60 20.54
N VAL A 299 2.12 27.04 19.52
CA VAL A 299 0.84 26.35 19.72
C VAL A 299 0.99 24.93 20.30
N ILE A 300 2.11 24.22 20.00
CA ILE A 300 2.33 22.89 20.56
C ILE A 300 2.52 22.93 22.09
N PRO A 301 3.41 23.78 22.65
CA PRO A 301 3.49 23.94 24.11
C PRO A 301 2.20 24.41 24.73
N SER A 302 1.43 25.30 24.10
CA SER A 302 0.11 25.73 24.58
C SER A 302 -0.87 24.57 24.67
N MET A 303 -0.92 23.69 23.65
CA MET A 303 -1.73 22.46 23.69
C MET A 303 -1.29 21.53 24.83
N VAL A 304 0.02 21.31 25.01
CA VAL A 304 0.54 20.47 26.11
C VAL A 304 0.14 21.02 27.47
N ASN A 305 0.27 22.33 27.69
CA ASN A 305 -0.15 22.99 28.91
C ASN A 305 -1.67 22.85 29.17
N ALA A 306 -2.49 22.94 28.15
CA ALA A 306 -3.92 22.70 28.22
C ALA A 306 -4.24 21.26 28.67
N LEU A 307 -3.53 20.26 28.13
CA LEU A 307 -3.66 18.86 28.50
C LEU A 307 -3.24 18.61 29.96
N LEU A 308 -2.09 19.17 30.38
CA LEU A 308 -1.64 19.08 31.78
C LEU A 308 -2.63 19.73 32.76
N SER A 309 -3.18 20.90 32.41
CA SER A 309 -4.20 21.59 33.20
C SER A 309 -5.49 20.80 33.32
N SER A 310 -5.80 19.95 32.34
CA SER A 310 -6.97 19.04 32.40
C SER A 310 -6.71 17.73 33.15
N GLY A 311 -5.52 17.56 33.76
CA GLY A 311 -5.14 16.39 34.56
C GLY A 311 -4.64 15.20 33.77
N LEU A 312 -4.37 15.37 32.48
CA LEU A 312 -3.68 14.35 31.64
C LEU A 312 -2.17 14.42 31.90
N ASN A 313 -1.62 13.31 32.37
CA ASN A 313 -0.18 13.21 32.57
C ASN A 313 0.50 12.89 31.22
N VAL A 314 1.03 13.92 30.58
CA VAL A 314 1.71 13.81 29.28
C VAL A 314 3.20 13.92 29.52
N ASN A 315 3.92 12.83 29.29
CA ASN A 315 5.38 12.78 29.46
C ASN A 315 6.04 12.99 28.09
N VAL A 316 6.26 14.25 27.71
CA VAL A 316 6.93 14.62 26.42
C VAL A 316 8.01 15.65 26.70
N ASP A 317 9.17 15.45 26.08
CA ASP A 317 10.28 16.39 26.14
C ASP A 317 10.06 17.52 25.11
N LEU A 318 9.65 18.69 25.58
CA LEU A 318 9.49 19.89 24.74
C LEU A 318 10.84 20.51 24.35
N ASP A 319 11.96 20.11 24.97
CA ASP A 319 13.28 20.63 24.64
C ASP A 319 13.78 20.09 23.28
N GLU A 320 13.30 18.93 22.85
CA GLU A 320 13.59 18.41 21.51
C GLU A 320 12.96 19.27 20.41
N LEU A 321 11.77 19.81 20.65
CA LEU A 321 11.09 20.73 19.71
C LEU A 321 11.93 22.00 19.46
N ASN A 322 12.64 22.49 20.48
CA ASN A 322 13.49 23.66 20.38
C ASN A 322 14.87 23.37 19.76
N LYS A 323 15.33 22.13 19.78
CA LYS A 323 16.62 21.69 19.22
C LYS A 323 16.53 21.30 17.74
N ASN A 324 15.32 21.18 17.21
CA ASN A 324 15.11 20.69 15.85
C ASN A 324 15.52 21.77 14.83
N GLU A 325 16.60 21.53 14.09
CA GLU A 325 17.19 22.49 13.12
C GLU A 325 16.18 22.91 12.03
N ALA A 326 15.26 22.01 11.65
CA ALA A 326 14.22 22.32 10.67
C ALA A 326 13.19 23.35 11.19
N LEU A 327 13.08 23.52 12.52
CA LEU A 327 12.28 24.56 13.16
C LEU A 327 13.12 25.84 13.43
N LEU A 328 14.44 25.78 13.28
CA LEU A 328 15.35 26.91 13.56
C LEU A 328 15.67 27.74 12.32
N SER A 329 15.41 27.24 11.12
CA SER A 329 15.63 27.91 9.83
C SER A 329 14.38 28.66 9.38
#